data_b37de573d213ffc03b0e874486036aa1
#
_entry.id   b37de573d213ffc03b0e874486036aa1
#
_cell.length_a   1.000
_cell.length_b   1.000
_cell.length_c   1.000
_cell.angle_alpha   90.00
_cell.angle_beta   90.00
_cell.angle_gamma   90.00
#
_symmetry.space_group_name_H-M   'P 1'
#
loop_
_entity.id
_entity.type
_entity.pdbx_description
1 polymer ?
#
loop_
_entity_poly.entity_id
_entity_poly.type
_entity_poly.pdbx_seq_one_letter_code
_entity_poly.pdbx_strand_id
1 'polypeptide(L)'
;MFIFGHLSVFGYLVICIFERYFVYLSVYSLGGFVVLENVLEDNELGRFLIKVNTRARRLTFRTREDAIYVTIPPGTTLKEIKNAIEELRPRLRVARKKYTRPLIDLNFRIDTEFFKLSLVSGQRERFLSRSELGEMQIICPPGADFADAELQAWLRKVIEEALRRNAKIILPPRLYMLSQKYNLPYQSVKINSSSGRWGSCSAQRTINLSYYLVLLPKHLIDYVLLHELSHTREMNHGERFWALLDELTEGKAQALRKELRQYRTE
;
A
#
# COMPACT_ATOMS: atom_id res chain seq x y z
N MET A 1 -38.32 15.16 1.26
CA MET A 1 -39.13 14.03 1.73
C MET A 1 -38.26 13.23 2.68
N PHE A 2 -38.57 13.27 3.98
CA PHE A 2 -37.83 12.56 4.98
C PHE A 2 -38.41 11.15 5.11
N ILE A 3 -37.60 10.12 4.90
CA ILE A 3 -38.01 8.74 5.16
C ILE A 3 -37.30 8.33 6.46
N PHE A 4 -38.07 8.15 7.53
CA PHE A 4 -37.60 7.57 8.78
C PHE A 4 -37.69 6.04 8.65
N GLY A 5 -36.55 5.39 8.60
CA GLY A 5 -36.45 3.93 8.74
C GLY A 5 -36.07 3.61 10.19
N HIS A 6 -36.93 2.89 10.90
CA HIS A 6 -36.69 2.43 12.26
C HIS A 6 -35.83 1.16 12.21
N LEU A 7 -34.64 1.19 12.78
CA LEU A 7 -33.82 -0.02 12.99
C LEU A 7 -33.24 0.00 14.39
N SER A 8 -33.51 -1.10 15.04
CA SER A 8 -33.08 -1.62 16.34
C SER A 8 -31.93 -0.94 17.09
N VAL A 9 -32.23 -0.58 18.28
CA VAL A 9 -31.52 -0.49 19.59
C VAL A 9 -30.21 0.33 19.70
N PHE A 10 -29.35 0.49 18.69
CA PHE A 10 -28.13 1.28 18.82
C PHE A 10 -27.73 1.95 17.47
N GLY A 11 -28.33 3.06 17.14
CA GLY A 11 -27.88 3.92 16.05
C GLY A 11 -29.01 4.60 15.29
N TYR A 12 -28.90 5.90 15.10
CA TYR A 12 -29.77 6.66 14.18
C TYR A 12 -29.03 6.85 12.85
N LEU A 13 -29.61 6.34 11.76
CA LEU A 13 -29.12 6.58 10.41
C LEU A 13 -29.91 7.74 9.82
N VAL A 14 -29.29 8.88 9.57
CA VAL A 14 -29.90 10.00 8.84
C VAL A 14 -29.33 10.00 7.41
N ILE A 15 -30.18 9.73 6.43
CA ILE A 15 -29.83 9.78 5.00
C ILE A 15 -30.33 11.10 4.43
N CYS A 16 -29.44 11.98 4.01
CA CYS A 16 -29.76 13.14 3.23
C CYS A 16 -29.36 12.91 1.77
N ILE A 17 -30.33 12.87 0.86
CA ILE A 17 -30.11 12.68 -0.59
C ILE A 17 -30.02 14.08 -1.22
N PHE A 18 -28.84 14.42 -1.77
CA PHE A 18 -28.67 15.55 -2.68
C PHE A 18 -28.15 15.00 -4.02
N GLU A 19 -28.49 15.64 -5.13
CA GLU A 19 -28.38 15.17 -6.53
C GLU A 19 -27.13 14.41 -6.98
N ARG A 20 -26.03 14.44 -6.24
CA ARG A 20 -24.77 13.70 -6.55
C ARG A 20 -24.08 13.04 -5.37
N TYR A 21 -24.58 13.22 -4.14
CA TYR A 21 -23.88 12.75 -2.94
C TYR A 21 -24.83 12.09 -1.96
N PHE A 22 -24.43 10.90 -1.48
CA PHE A 22 -25.06 10.23 -0.34
C PHE A 22 -24.27 10.56 0.92
N VAL A 23 -24.93 11.08 1.93
CA VAL A 23 -24.30 11.37 3.24
C VAL A 23 -24.87 10.39 4.25
N TYR A 24 -24.03 9.50 4.76
CA TYR A 24 -24.37 8.60 5.86
C TYR A 24 -23.80 9.17 7.15
N LEU A 25 -24.67 9.43 8.13
CA LEU A 25 -24.28 9.81 9.48
C LEU A 25 -24.47 8.58 10.38
N SER A 26 -23.39 7.91 10.75
CA SER A 26 -23.41 6.85 11.75
C SER A 26 -22.99 7.42 13.09
N VAL A 27 -23.89 7.35 14.08
CA VAL A 27 -23.61 7.75 15.46
C VAL A 27 -23.33 6.48 16.27
N TYR A 28 -22.08 6.28 16.72
CA TYR A 28 -21.73 5.26 17.66
C TYR A 28 -21.44 5.88 19.03
N SER A 29 -22.15 5.44 20.06
CA SER A 29 -21.85 5.79 21.45
C SER A 29 -21.07 4.63 22.08
N LEU A 30 -19.79 4.82 22.33
CA LEU A 30 -18.96 3.93 23.11
C LEU A 30 -18.26 4.74 24.21
N GLY A 31 -18.70 4.51 25.46
CA GLY A 31 -18.01 5.04 26.62
C GLY A 31 -17.92 6.56 26.74
N GLY A 32 -19.01 7.30 26.43
CA GLY A 32 -19.07 8.75 26.66
C GLY A 32 -18.48 9.64 25.55
N PHE A 33 -18.01 9.06 24.44
CA PHE A 33 -17.55 9.81 23.26
C PHE A 33 -18.49 9.56 22.06
N VAL A 34 -19.02 10.65 21.51
CA VAL A 34 -19.75 10.62 20.23
C VAL A 34 -18.73 10.74 19.10
N VAL A 35 -18.49 9.66 18.37
CA VAL A 35 -17.67 9.67 17.15
C VAL A 35 -18.60 9.84 15.96
N LEU A 36 -18.65 11.04 15.40
CA LEU A 36 -19.35 11.34 14.14
C LEU A 36 -18.39 10.98 12.99
N GLU A 37 -18.55 9.81 12.39
CA GLU A 37 -17.94 9.51 11.11
C GLU A 37 -18.85 10.01 9.99
N ASN A 38 -18.49 11.14 9.39
CA ASN A 38 -19.18 11.65 8.21
C ASN A 38 -18.62 10.97 6.97
N VAL A 39 -19.41 10.15 6.30
CA VAL A 39 -19.10 9.55 5.01
C VAL A 39 -19.84 10.30 3.91
N LEU A 40 -19.14 10.72 2.87
CA LEU A 40 -19.71 11.33 1.68
C LEU A 40 -19.31 10.46 0.48
N GLU A 41 -20.29 10.07 -0.34
CA GLU A 41 -20.04 9.28 -1.54
C GLU A 41 -20.15 10.13 -2.79
N ASP A 42 -19.20 10.01 -3.68
CA ASP A 42 -19.14 10.64 -5.00
C ASP A 42 -19.09 9.55 -6.07
N ASN A 43 -19.94 9.65 -7.09
CA ASN A 43 -20.07 8.64 -8.13
C ASN A 43 -18.78 8.38 -8.92
N GLU A 44 -17.86 9.35 -8.96
CA GLU A 44 -16.60 9.24 -9.72
C GLU A 44 -15.41 8.97 -8.80
N LEU A 45 -15.32 9.69 -7.68
CA LEU A 45 -14.18 9.64 -6.78
C LEU A 45 -14.35 8.60 -5.66
N GLY A 46 -15.56 8.05 -5.48
CA GLY A 46 -15.88 7.08 -4.45
C GLY A 46 -16.06 7.71 -3.07
N ARG A 47 -15.68 7.00 -2.03
CA ARG A 47 -15.97 7.38 -0.64
C ARG A 47 -15.02 8.45 -0.12
N PHE A 48 -15.57 9.44 0.58
CA PHE A 48 -14.85 10.43 1.37
C PHE A 48 -15.15 10.19 2.85
N LEU A 49 -14.10 10.00 3.65
CA LEU A 49 -14.19 9.85 5.10
C LEU A 49 -13.77 11.17 5.75
N ILE A 50 -14.74 11.88 6.32
CA ILE A 50 -14.55 13.24 6.85
C ILE A 50 -14.29 13.15 8.35
N LYS A 51 -13.14 13.72 8.78
CA LYS A 51 -12.74 13.77 10.20
C LYS A 51 -12.52 15.21 10.64
N VAL A 52 -13.22 15.64 11.69
CA VAL A 52 -12.94 16.92 12.34
C VAL A 52 -11.67 16.81 13.17
N ASN A 53 -10.78 17.79 13.03
CA ASN A 53 -9.58 17.90 13.85
C ASN A 53 -9.47 19.34 14.38
N THR A 54 -9.54 19.49 15.69
CA THR A 54 -9.50 20.80 16.38
C THR A 54 -8.20 21.57 16.16
N ARG A 55 -7.12 20.88 15.78
CA ARG A 55 -5.82 21.49 15.47
C ARG A 55 -5.66 21.83 13.97
N ALA A 56 -6.57 21.38 13.13
CA ALA A 56 -6.51 21.67 11.71
C ALA A 56 -6.85 23.14 11.45
N ARG A 57 -6.05 23.81 10.63
CA ARG A 57 -6.28 25.22 10.20
C ARG A 57 -6.83 25.31 8.77
N ARG A 58 -6.87 24.18 8.04
CA ARG A 58 -7.32 24.09 6.64
C ARG A 58 -7.82 22.70 6.33
N LEU A 59 -8.64 22.58 5.27
CA LEU A 59 -9.02 21.28 4.71
C LEU A 59 -7.80 20.59 4.13
N THR A 60 -7.67 19.29 4.42
CA THR A 60 -6.64 18.45 3.82
C THR A 60 -7.27 17.18 3.27
N PHE A 61 -6.82 16.77 2.07
CA PHE A 61 -7.27 15.57 1.39
C PHE A 61 -6.11 14.58 1.31
N ARG A 62 -6.36 13.34 1.73
CA ARG A 62 -5.40 12.24 1.64
C ARG A 62 -6.08 11.06 0.96
N THR A 63 -5.73 10.81 -0.27
CA THR A 63 -6.23 9.66 -1.03
C THR A 63 -5.56 8.39 -0.55
N ARG A 64 -6.35 7.34 -0.32
CA ARG A 64 -5.91 5.97 -0.03
C ARG A 64 -6.68 5.00 -0.93
N GLU A 65 -6.39 3.72 -0.83
CA GLU A 65 -7.05 2.68 -1.61
C GLU A 65 -8.55 2.60 -1.33
N ASP A 66 -8.94 2.62 -0.08
CA ASP A 66 -10.32 2.45 0.41
C ASP A 66 -11.17 3.70 0.26
N ALA A 67 -10.59 4.90 0.46
CA ALA A 67 -11.32 6.15 0.49
C ALA A 67 -10.41 7.38 0.31
N ILE A 68 -11.03 8.55 0.18
CA ILE A 68 -10.38 9.85 0.31
C ILE A 68 -10.65 10.37 1.73
N TYR A 69 -9.63 10.47 2.55
CA TYR A 69 -9.70 10.98 3.91
C TYR A 69 -9.64 12.50 3.89
N VAL A 70 -10.67 13.13 4.42
CA VAL A 70 -10.77 14.59 4.51
C VAL A 70 -10.67 15.01 5.96
N THR A 71 -9.62 15.76 6.30
CA THR A 71 -9.50 16.37 7.63
C THR A 71 -9.94 17.82 7.53
N ILE A 72 -10.89 18.21 8.39
CA ILE A 72 -11.50 19.54 8.40
C ILE A 72 -11.31 20.24 9.74
N PRO A 73 -11.22 21.59 9.76
CA PRO A 73 -11.34 22.40 10.98
C PRO A 73 -12.75 22.30 11.57
N PRO A 74 -12.92 22.60 12.90
CA PRO A 74 -14.25 22.78 13.49
C PRO A 74 -15.01 23.92 12.78
N GLY A 75 -16.32 23.74 12.62
CA GLY A 75 -17.20 24.75 11.99
C GLY A 75 -17.18 24.73 10.46
N THR A 76 -16.40 23.86 9.81
CA THR A 76 -16.43 23.70 8.35
C THR A 76 -17.79 23.16 7.90
N THR A 77 -18.42 23.84 6.96
CA THR A 77 -19.72 23.47 6.41
C THR A 77 -19.61 22.42 5.30
N LEU A 78 -20.68 21.65 5.09
CA LEU A 78 -20.74 20.68 3.98
C LEU A 78 -20.57 21.36 2.60
N LYS A 79 -21.04 22.60 2.46
CA LYS A 79 -20.90 23.41 1.24
C LYS A 79 -19.43 23.71 0.94
N GLU A 80 -18.66 24.08 1.96
CA GLU A 80 -17.22 24.34 1.80
C GLU A 80 -16.47 23.06 1.43
N ILE A 81 -16.82 21.91 2.03
CA ILE A 81 -16.22 20.62 1.69
C ILE A 81 -16.50 20.27 0.22
N LYS A 82 -17.78 20.39 -0.23
CA LYS A 82 -18.16 20.11 -1.61
C LYS A 82 -17.44 21.03 -2.60
N ASN A 83 -17.36 22.32 -2.32
CA ASN A 83 -16.64 23.28 -3.17
C ASN A 83 -15.15 22.91 -3.28
N ALA A 84 -14.52 22.56 -2.17
CA ALA A 84 -13.12 22.13 -2.18
C ALA A 84 -12.91 20.81 -2.95
N ILE A 85 -13.87 19.88 -2.90
CA ILE A 85 -13.84 18.64 -3.70
C ILE A 85 -13.90 18.98 -5.18
N GLU A 86 -14.83 19.86 -5.61
CA GLU A 86 -14.96 20.25 -7.01
C GLU A 86 -13.70 20.96 -7.53
N GLU A 87 -13.14 21.89 -6.77
CA GLU A 87 -11.89 22.56 -7.12
C GLU A 87 -10.71 21.58 -7.29
N LEU A 88 -10.62 20.61 -6.38
CA LEU A 88 -9.54 19.62 -6.38
C LEU A 88 -9.84 18.37 -7.21
N ARG A 89 -11.04 18.24 -7.80
CA ARG A 89 -11.50 17.06 -8.54
C ARG A 89 -10.47 16.54 -9.56
N PRO A 90 -9.85 17.35 -10.43
CA PRO A 90 -8.87 16.86 -11.39
C PRO A 90 -7.65 16.22 -10.69
N ARG A 91 -7.18 16.81 -9.59
CA ARG A 91 -6.05 16.30 -8.81
C ARG A 91 -6.42 15.02 -8.05
N LEU A 92 -7.63 14.98 -7.46
CA LEU A 92 -8.14 13.80 -6.75
C LEU A 92 -8.36 12.63 -7.70
N ARG A 93 -8.83 12.88 -8.94
CA ARG A 93 -8.96 11.87 -10.01
C ARG A 93 -7.62 11.23 -10.34
N VAL A 94 -6.57 12.03 -10.55
CA VAL A 94 -5.21 11.54 -10.81
C VAL A 94 -4.67 10.78 -9.60
N ALA A 95 -4.90 11.29 -8.40
CA ALA A 95 -4.48 10.62 -7.17
C ALA A 95 -5.21 9.27 -6.99
N ARG A 96 -6.53 9.21 -7.26
CA ARG A 96 -7.34 7.97 -7.17
C ARG A 96 -6.86 6.90 -8.14
N LYS A 97 -6.56 7.27 -9.40
CA LYS A 97 -6.00 6.34 -10.39
C LYS A 97 -4.71 5.66 -9.91
N LYS A 98 -3.92 6.32 -9.06
CA LYS A 98 -2.70 5.73 -8.50
C LYS A 98 -2.99 4.60 -7.49
N TYR A 99 -4.19 4.58 -6.91
CA TYR A 99 -4.62 3.56 -5.95
C TYR A 99 -5.57 2.52 -6.56
N THR A 100 -5.94 2.67 -7.85
CA THR A 100 -6.69 1.63 -8.55
C THR A 100 -5.73 0.47 -8.81
N ARG A 101 -5.83 -0.57 -8.00
CA ARG A 101 -5.05 -1.79 -8.20
C ARG A 101 -5.55 -2.50 -9.46
N PRO A 102 -4.65 -3.05 -10.27
CA PRO A 102 -5.06 -3.85 -11.42
C PRO A 102 -5.92 -5.03 -10.98
N LEU A 103 -6.93 -5.37 -11.79
CA LEU A 103 -7.73 -6.55 -11.59
C LEU A 103 -6.83 -7.78 -11.72
N ILE A 104 -6.95 -8.70 -10.76
CA ILE A 104 -6.25 -9.99 -10.83
C ILE A 104 -7.18 -10.98 -11.50
N ASP A 105 -6.99 -11.18 -12.81
CA ASP A 105 -7.74 -12.10 -13.65
C ASP A 105 -6.79 -13.05 -14.41
N LEU A 106 -7.29 -13.79 -15.38
CA LEU A 106 -6.49 -14.72 -16.19
C LEU A 106 -5.41 -14.02 -17.04
N ASN A 107 -5.49 -12.71 -17.24
CA ASN A 107 -4.49 -11.91 -17.97
C ASN A 107 -3.43 -11.32 -17.03
N PHE A 108 -3.71 -11.32 -15.72
CA PHE A 108 -2.77 -10.78 -14.75
C PHE A 108 -1.49 -11.61 -14.69
N ARG A 109 -0.35 -10.94 -14.80
CA ARG A 109 0.99 -11.56 -14.76
C ARG A 109 1.91 -10.73 -13.91
N ILE A 110 2.79 -11.42 -13.17
CA ILE A 110 4.02 -10.83 -12.63
C ILE A 110 5.15 -11.58 -13.33
N ASP A 111 6.06 -10.87 -13.94
CA ASP A 111 7.24 -11.44 -14.58
C ASP A 111 8.46 -10.60 -14.20
N THR A 112 9.10 -10.99 -13.12
CA THR A 112 10.33 -10.36 -12.62
C THR A 112 11.43 -11.40 -12.51
N GLU A 113 12.67 -10.96 -12.27
CA GLU A 113 13.82 -11.87 -12.18
C GLU A 113 13.68 -12.92 -11.05
N PHE A 114 13.05 -12.52 -9.94
CA PHE A 114 12.95 -13.36 -8.75
C PHE A 114 11.55 -13.85 -8.41
N PHE A 115 10.55 -13.39 -9.13
CA PHE A 115 9.18 -13.85 -8.93
C PHE A 115 8.35 -13.76 -10.20
N LYS A 116 7.76 -14.90 -10.57
CA LYS A 116 6.82 -15.01 -11.68
C LYS A 116 5.48 -15.51 -11.18
N LEU A 117 4.41 -14.92 -11.67
CA LEU A 117 3.04 -15.32 -11.36
C LEU A 117 2.22 -15.37 -12.63
N SER A 118 1.43 -16.43 -12.76
CA SER A 118 0.40 -16.56 -13.79
C SER A 118 -0.89 -17.14 -13.22
N LEU A 119 -2.03 -16.74 -13.80
CA LEU A 119 -3.31 -17.39 -13.55
C LEU A 119 -3.70 -18.16 -14.80
N VAL A 120 -4.23 -19.38 -14.61
CA VAL A 120 -4.69 -20.26 -15.70
C VAL A 120 -6.07 -20.81 -15.38
N SER A 121 -6.89 -21.07 -16.42
CA SER A 121 -8.15 -21.74 -16.24
C SER A 121 -7.92 -23.23 -15.98
N GLY A 122 -8.62 -23.79 -15.00
CA GLY A 122 -8.63 -25.20 -14.64
C GLY A 122 -9.98 -25.83 -14.88
N GLN A 123 -10.06 -27.15 -14.62
CA GLN A 123 -11.29 -27.94 -14.77
C GLN A 123 -11.99 -28.21 -13.44
N ARG A 124 -11.34 -27.89 -12.30
CA ARG A 124 -11.89 -28.14 -10.97
C ARG A 124 -12.67 -26.93 -10.47
N GLU A 125 -13.74 -27.17 -9.72
CA GLU A 125 -14.60 -26.12 -9.15
C GLU A 125 -13.98 -25.37 -7.95
N ARG A 126 -12.67 -25.48 -7.76
CA ARG A 126 -11.93 -24.79 -6.69
C ARG A 126 -10.60 -24.24 -7.19
N PHE A 127 -10.16 -23.15 -6.55
CA PHE A 127 -8.83 -22.61 -6.76
C PHE A 127 -7.77 -23.60 -6.26
N LEU A 128 -6.71 -23.74 -7.04
CA LEU A 128 -5.51 -24.46 -6.67
C LEU A 128 -4.30 -23.57 -6.93
N SER A 129 -3.21 -23.79 -6.22
CA SER A 129 -1.95 -23.10 -6.48
C SER A 129 -0.80 -24.10 -6.56
N ARG A 130 0.08 -23.90 -7.53
CA ARG A 130 1.40 -24.51 -7.59
C ARG A 130 2.40 -23.42 -7.30
N SER A 131 3.33 -23.65 -6.39
CA SER A 131 4.32 -22.65 -6.02
C SER A 131 5.66 -23.34 -5.80
N GLU A 132 6.65 -22.89 -6.56
CA GLU A 132 8.05 -23.24 -6.42
C GLU A 132 8.84 -21.96 -6.05
N LEU A 133 10.13 -22.09 -5.81
CA LEU A 133 10.96 -20.91 -5.54
C LEU A 133 11.00 -20.00 -6.78
N GLY A 134 10.52 -18.77 -6.61
CA GLY A 134 10.51 -17.77 -7.69
C GLY A 134 9.34 -17.90 -8.67
N GLU A 135 8.48 -18.92 -8.55
CA GLU A 135 7.37 -19.11 -9.46
C GLU A 135 6.09 -19.50 -8.75
N MET A 136 4.97 -18.97 -9.20
CA MET A 136 3.63 -19.32 -8.71
C MET A 136 2.64 -19.35 -9.87
N GLN A 137 1.83 -20.41 -9.90
CA GLN A 137 0.69 -20.53 -10.80
C GLN A 137 -0.59 -20.73 -9.99
N ILE A 138 -1.59 -19.90 -10.23
CA ILE A 138 -2.94 -20.06 -9.67
C ILE A 138 -3.85 -20.67 -10.73
N ILE A 139 -4.43 -21.82 -10.44
CA ILE A 139 -5.37 -22.54 -11.30
C ILE A 139 -6.76 -22.14 -10.81
N CYS A 140 -7.51 -21.44 -11.69
CA CYS A 140 -8.81 -20.87 -11.38
C CYS A 140 -9.93 -21.82 -11.82
N PRO A 141 -11.04 -21.93 -11.07
CA PRO A 141 -12.21 -22.69 -11.48
C PRO A 141 -12.85 -22.10 -12.73
N PRO A 142 -13.55 -22.90 -13.55
CA PRO A 142 -14.35 -22.38 -14.66
C PRO A 142 -15.44 -21.45 -14.09
N GLY A 143 -15.67 -20.31 -14.75
CA GLY A 143 -16.69 -19.34 -14.32
C GLY A 143 -16.37 -18.49 -13.09
N ALA A 144 -15.10 -18.44 -12.66
CA ALA A 144 -14.69 -17.54 -11.58
C ALA A 144 -15.03 -16.07 -11.91
N ASP A 145 -15.77 -15.42 -11.01
CA ASP A 145 -16.08 -14.00 -11.12
C ASP A 145 -14.93 -13.16 -10.57
N PHE A 146 -14.02 -12.76 -11.44
CA PHE A 146 -12.89 -11.90 -11.06
C PHE A 146 -13.29 -10.46 -10.70
N ALA A 147 -14.54 -10.03 -10.95
CA ALA A 147 -15.03 -8.73 -10.50
C ALA A 147 -15.44 -8.76 -9.01
N ASP A 148 -15.61 -9.95 -8.42
CA ASP A 148 -15.95 -10.10 -7.02
C ASP A 148 -14.83 -9.57 -6.11
N ALA A 149 -15.21 -8.67 -5.19
CA ALA A 149 -14.29 -8.00 -4.29
C ALA A 149 -13.64 -8.96 -3.27
N GLU A 150 -14.37 -9.97 -2.79
CA GLU A 150 -13.86 -10.96 -1.85
C GLU A 150 -12.83 -11.87 -2.51
N LEU A 151 -13.11 -12.32 -3.75
CA LEU A 151 -12.15 -13.07 -4.54
C LEU A 151 -10.87 -12.24 -4.79
N GLN A 152 -11.01 -10.96 -5.15
CA GLN A 152 -9.86 -10.07 -5.35
C GLN A 152 -9.03 -9.92 -4.06
N ALA A 153 -9.67 -9.74 -2.92
CA ALA A 153 -8.98 -9.66 -1.62
C ALA A 153 -8.23 -10.97 -1.30
N TRP A 154 -8.87 -12.11 -1.54
CA TRP A 154 -8.26 -13.43 -1.34
C TRP A 154 -7.07 -13.66 -2.27
N LEU A 155 -7.19 -13.37 -3.57
CA LEU A 155 -6.10 -13.50 -4.55
C LEU A 155 -4.89 -12.66 -4.14
N ARG A 156 -5.11 -11.40 -3.73
CA ARG A 156 -4.03 -10.51 -3.23
C ARG A 156 -3.32 -11.13 -2.03
N LYS A 157 -4.06 -11.64 -1.06
CA LYS A 157 -3.50 -12.27 0.13
C LYS A 157 -2.66 -13.51 -0.22
N VAL A 158 -3.11 -14.32 -1.14
CA VAL A 158 -2.38 -15.51 -1.62
C VAL A 158 -1.07 -15.10 -2.31
N ILE A 159 -1.10 -14.08 -3.16
CA ILE A 159 0.08 -13.55 -3.84
C ILE A 159 1.07 -12.94 -2.83
N GLU A 160 0.59 -12.14 -1.89
CA GLU A 160 1.42 -11.53 -0.84
C GLU A 160 2.14 -12.60 0.00
N GLU A 161 1.46 -13.70 0.33
CA GLU A 161 2.08 -14.80 1.08
C GLU A 161 3.15 -15.52 0.27
N ALA A 162 2.94 -15.69 -1.04
CA ALA A 162 3.94 -16.24 -1.94
C ALA A 162 5.17 -15.33 -2.05
N LEU A 163 4.96 -14.01 -2.23
CA LEU A 163 6.04 -13.01 -2.24
C LEU A 163 6.82 -13.03 -0.93
N ARG A 164 6.14 -13.10 0.21
CA ARG A 164 6.76 -13.14 1.53
C ARG A 164 7.63 -14.38 1.71
N ARG A 165 7.14 -15.56 1.31
CA ARG A 165 7.94 -16.81 1.36
C ARG A 165 9.18 -16.70 0.48
N ASN A 166 9.03 -16.21 -0.73
CA ASN A 166 10.13 -16.03 -1.68
C ASN A 166 11.18 -15.05 -1.16
N ALA A 167 10.73 -13.91 -0.62
CA ALA A 167 11.62 -12.90 -0.03
C ALA A 167 12.44 -13.44 1.15
N LYS A 168 11.83 -14.27 2.02
CA LYS A 168 12.53 -14.90 3.15
C LYS A 168 13.64 -15.84 2.72
N ILE A 169 13.56 -16.44 1.53
CA ILE A 169 14.56 -17.35 1.00
C ILE A 169 15.65 -16.57 0.25
N ILE A 170 15.29 -15.55 -0.51
CA ILE A 170 16.22 -14.85 -1.41
C ILE A 170 16.97 -13.72 -0.71
N LEU A 171 16.28 -12.86 0.05
CA LEU A 171 16.89 -11.62 0.53
C LEU A 171 17.93 -11.80 1.65
N PRO A 172 17.73 -12.66 2.68
CA PRO A 172 18.71 -12.81 3.75
C PRO A 172 20.06 -13.33 3.30
N PRO A 173 20.19 -14.41 2.46
CA PRO A 173 21.48 -14.85 1.96
C PRO A 173 22.18 -13.79 1.11
N ARG A 174 21.41 -13.03 0.32
CA ARG A 174 21.96 -11.96 -0.50
C ARG A 174 22.50 -10.81 0.34
N LEU A 175 21.74 -10.39 1.37
CA LEU A 175 22.19 -9.40 2.34
C LEU A 175 23.48 -9.85 3.04
N TYR A 176 23.53 -11.11 3.46
CA TYR A 176 24.71 -11.70 4.11
C TYR A 176 25.93 -11.65 3.19
N MET A 177 25.80 -12.07 1.94
CA MET A 177 26.88 -11.99 0.94
C MET A 177 27.44 -10.56 0.80
N LEU A 178 26.56 -9.55 0.66
CA LEU A 178 26.96 -8.16 0.53
C LEU A 178 27.61 -7.64 1.81
N SER A 179 27.07 -8.01 2.97
CA SER A 179 27.64 -7.68 4.29
C SER A 179 29.08 -8.21 4.44
N GLN A 180 29.34 -9.46 4.04
CA GLN A 180 30.68 -10.03 4.08
C GLN A 180 31.61 -9.36 3.06
N LYS A 181 31.15 -9.18 1.82
CA LYS A 181 31.94 -8.56 0.74
C LYS A 181 32.48 -7.18 1.11
N TYR A 182 31.65 -6.37 1.79
CA TYR A 182 31.96 -4.97 2.10
C TYR A 182 32.29 -4.72 3.58
N ASN A 183 32.39 -5.79 4.37
CA ASN A 183 32.67 -5.71 5.82
C ASN A 183 31.71 -4.75 6.55
N LEU A 184 30.39 -4.92 6.31
CA LEU A 184 29.30 -4.16 6.91
C LEU A 184 28.43 -5.09 7.79
N PRO A 185 28.85 -5.40 9.03
CA PRO A 185 28.13 -6.33 9.88
C PRO A 185 26.80 -5.77 10.36
N TYR A 186 25.79 -6.63 10.39
CA TYR A 186 24.45 -6.33 10.92
C TYR A 186 24.05 -7.37 11.97
N GLN A 187 23.10 -7.04 12.85
CA GLN A 187 22.67 -7.90 13.95
C GLN A 187 21.66 -8.96 13.51
N SER A 188 20.66 -8.55 12.76
CA SER A 188 19.57 -9.42 12.29
C SER A 188 18.84 -8.83 11.10
N VAL A 189 18.13 -9.69 10.36
CA VAL A 189 17.28 -9.26 9.25
C VAL A 189 15.86 -9.78 9.44
N LYS A 190 14.85 -8.95 9.14
CA LYS A 190 13.44 -9.30 9.19
C LYS A 190 12.78 -8.94 7.87
N ILE A 191 11.87 -9.80 7.39
CA ILE A 191 11.03 -9.54 6.21
C ILE A 191 9.65 -9.12 6.68
N ASN A 192 9.20 -7.96 6.23
CA ASN A 192 7.92 -7.37 6.61
C ASN A 192 7.08 -6.92 5.40
N SER A 193 5.88 -6.41 5.68
CA SER A 193 4.90 -5.90 4.70
C SER A 193 4.92 -4.39 4.58
N SER A 194 6.06 -3.70 4.86
CA SER A 194 6.09 -2.25 4.76
C SER A 194 5.68 -1.78 3.38
N SER A 195 4.56 -1.07 3.29
CA SER A 195 4.23 -0.22 2.17
C SER A 195 4.83 1.17 2.40
N GLY A 196 5.45 1.76 1.39
CA GLY A 196 6.05 3.09 1.45
C GLY A 196 7.55 3.15 1.76
N ARG A 197 8.19 2.02 2.10
CA ARG A 197 9.65 1.92 2.18
C ARG A 197 10.13 0.53 1.80
N TRP A 198 11.26 0.45 1.14
CA TRP A 198 11.88 -0.80 0.71
C TRP A 198 12.64 -1.50 1.83
N GLY A 199 13.23 -0.71 2.75
CA GLY A 199 13.96 -1.21 3.90
C GLY A 199 14.05 -0.20 5.02
N SER A 200 14.68 -0.59 6.12
CA SER A 200 15.12 0.27 7.22
C SER A 200 16.16 -0.44 8.07
N CYS A 201 17.12 0.31 8.60
CA CYS A 201 18.08 -0.15 9.58
C CYS A 201 17.88 0.57 10.91
N SER A 202 17.86 -0.16 12.02
CA SER A 202 17.77 0.42 13.36
C SER A 202 19.16 0.74 13.93
N ALA A 203 19.20 1.55 15.02
CA ALA A 203 20.44 1.82 15.77
C ALA A 203 21.11 0.54 16.31
N GLN A 204 20.33 -0.53 16.55
CA GLN A 204 20.84 -1.87 16.93
C GLN A 204 21.27 -2.69 15.72
N ARG A 205 21.40 -2.09 14.53
CA ARG A 205 21.79 -2.77 13.29
C ARG A 205 20.85 -3.92 12.89
N THR A 206 19.56 -3.85 13.27
CA THR A 206 18.52 -4.75 12.76
C THR A 206 17.99 -4.17 11.47
N ILE A 207 18.09 -4.94 10.39
CA ILE A 207 17.65 -4.56 9.05
C ILE A 207 16.25 -5.15 8.83
N ASN A 208 15.29 -4.31 8.43
CA ASN A 208 13.97 -4.73 8.00
C ASN A 208 13.87 -4.52 6.48
N LEU A 209 13.41 -5.53 5.76
CA LEU A 209 13.26 -5.50 4.31
C LEU A 209 11.81 -5.78 3.93
N SER A 210 11.28 -5.03 2.98
CA SER A 210 9.96 -5.30 2.41
C SER A 210 10.03 -6.54 1.53
N TYR A 211 9.04 -7.45 1.62
CA TYR A 211 8.97 -8.59 0.71
C TYR A 211 8.72 -8.16 -0.75
N TYR A 212 8.23 -6.96 -1.00
CA TYR A 212 8.10 -6.41 -2.35
C TYR A 212 9.42 -6.20 -3.07
N LEU A 213 10.56 -6.24 -2.36
CA LEU A 213 11.89 -6.16 -2.98
C LEU A 213 12.11 -7.21 -4.07
N VAL A 214 11.53 -8.41 -3.93
CA VAL A 214 11.68 -9.48 -4.95
C VAL A 214 11.01 -9.15 -6.28
N LEU A 215 10.22 -8.09 -6.34
CA LEU A 215 9.64 -7.57 -7.58
C LEU A 215 10.57 -6.59 -8.32
N LEU A 216 11.66 -6.16 -7.70
CA LEU A 216 12.64 -5.27 -8.30
C LEU A 216 13.65 -6.04 -9.15
N PRO A 217 14.25 -5.40 -10.16
CA PRO A 217 15.46 -5.89 -10.81
C PRO A 217 16.59 -6.09 -9.79
N LYS A 218 17.45 -7.07 -10.04
CA LYS A 218 18.56 -7.45 -9.16
C LYS A 218 19.43 -6.28 -8.69
N HIS A 219 19.79 -5.38 -9.61
CA HIS A 219 20.65 -4.24 -9.30
C HIS A 219 19.99 -3.25 -8.32
N LEU A 220 18.66 -3.10 -8.36
CA LEU A 220 17.91 -2.28 -7.41
C LEU A 220 17.73 -2.98 -6.07
N ILE A 221 17.57 -4.31 -6.06
CA ILE A 221 17.63 -5.09 -4.81
C ILE A 221 18.97 -4.84 -4.13
N ASP A 222 20.07 -5.02 -4.84
CA ASP A 222 21.41 -4.80 -4.30
C ASP A 222 21.61 -3.39 -3.78
N TYR A 223 21.13 -2.41 -4.53
CA TYR A 223 21.16 -1.01 -4.10
C TYR A 223 20.43 -0.80 -2.76
N VAL A 224 19.23 -1.35 -2.59
CA VAL A 224 18.49 -1.23 -1.31
C VAL A 224 19.22 -1.95 -0.20
N LEU A 225 19.73 -3.16 -0.44
CA LEU A 225 20.48 -3.91 0.55
C LEU A 225 21.77 -3.18 0.99
N LEU A 226 22.50 -2.58 0.04
CA LEU A 226 23.69 -1.76 0.33
C LEU A 226 23.32 -0.47 1.06
N HIS A 227 22.18 0.16 0.73
CA HIS A 227 21.67 1.31 1.44
C HIS A 227 21.40 0.99 2.92
N GLU A 228 20.73 -0.11 3.21
CA GLU A 228 20.45 -0.53 4.59
C GLU A 228 21.72 -0.98 5.33
N LEU A 229 22.67 -1.62 4.63
CA LEU A 229 23.98 -1.95 5.19
C LEU A 229 24.80 -0.71 5.49
N SER A 230 24.73 0.34 4.67
CA SER A 230 25.43 1.62 4.92
C SER A 230 25.00 2.24 6.24
N HIS A 231 23.72 2.07 6.62
CA HIS A 231 23.21 2.54 7.90
C HIS A 231 23.79 1.81 9.12
N THR A 232 24.47 0.68 8.94
CA THR A 232 25.21 0.03 10.05
C THR A 232 26.47 0.82 10.47
N ARG A 233 26.96 1.73 9.61
CA ARG A 233 28.06 2.65 9.89
C ARG A 233 27.59 4.10 10.02
N GLU A 234 26.77 4.56 9.07
CA GLU A 234 26.33 5.95 8.96
C GLU A 234 24.80 6.02 9.07
N MET A 235 24.29 6.28 10.28
CA MET A 235 22.85 6.25 10.57
C MET A 235 22.06 7.32 9.83
N ASN A 236 22.67 8.46 9.54
CA ASN A 236 22.02 9.60 8.90
C ASN A 236 22.47 9.75 7.45
N HIS A 237 21.57 10.20 6.57
CA HIS A 237 21.85 10.44 5.15
C HIS A 237 22.71 11.70 4.91
N GLY A 238 23.78 11.89 5.71
CA GLY A 238 24.76 12.96 5.53
C GLY A 238 25.79 12.65 4.44
N GLU A 239 26.81 13.51 4.28
CA GLU A 239 27.86 13.35 3.27
C GLU A 239 28.59 12.01 3.39
N ARG A 240 28.91 11.57 4.61
CA ARG A 240 29.59 10.31 4.85
C ARG A 240 28.76 9.09 4.39
N PHE A 241 27.45 9.13 4.61
CA PHE A 241 26.55 8.08 4.14
C PHE A 241 26.57 8.00 2.61
N TRP A 242 26.40 9.14 1.94
CA TRP A 242 26.38 9.16 0.48
C TRP A 242 27.74 8.79 -0.13
N ALA A 243 28.84 9.23 0.47
CA ALA A 243 30.18 8.83 0.04
C ALA A 243 30.38 7.32 0.16
N LEU A 244 30.00 6.71 1.30
CA LEU A 244 30.04 5.27 1.49
C LEU A 244 29.16 4.53 0.48
N LEU A 245 27.90 4.95 0.32
CA LEU A 245 26.97 4.28 -0.60
C LEU A 245 27.45 4.42 -2.06
N ASP A 246 28.03 5.55 -2.42
CA ASP A 246 28.59 5.77 -3.77
C ASP A 246 29.81 4.85 -4.03
N GLU A 247 30.69 4.69 -3.04
CA GLU A 247 31.79 3.72 -3.11
C GLU A 247 31.26 2.29 -3.34
N LEU A 248 30.25 1.87 -2.55
CA LEU A 248 29.65 0.53 -2.63
C LEU A 248 28.90 0.29 -3.95
N THR A 249 28.45 1.34 -4.61
CA THR A 249 27.67 1.28 -5.86
C THR A 249 28.47 1.78 -7.08
N GLU A 250 29.79 1.87 -6.98
CA GLU A 250 30.68 2.27 -8.06
C GLU A 250 30.31 3.64 -8.68
N GLY A 251 29.99 4.62 -7.82
CA GLY A 251 29.60 5.97 -8.23
C GLY A 251 28.16 6.10 -8.75
N LYS A 252 27.31 5.05 -8.57
CA LYS A 252 25.96 5.02 -9.17
C LYS A 252 24.82 5.28 -8.18
N ALA A 253 25.12 5.64 -6.91
CA ALA A 253 24.10 5.73 -5.86
C ALA A 253 22.92 6.64 -6.23
N GLN A 254 23.18 7.82 -6.79
CA GLN A 254 22.13 8.76 -7.16
C GLN A 254 21.32 8.30 -8.39
N ALA A 255 21.95 7.66 -9.36
CA ALA A 255 21.27 7.11 -10.53
C ALA A 255 20.31 5.97 -10.11
N LEU A 256 20.79 5.03 -9.28
CA LEU A 256 19.99 3.93 -8.74
C LEU A 256 18.85 4.44 -7.86
N ARG A 257 19.08 5.48 -7.06
CA ARG A 257 18.02 6.14 -6.29
C ARG A 257 16.94 6.75 -7.17
N LYS A 258 17.33 7.38 -8.28
CA LYS A 258 16.38 7.96 -9.25
C LYS A 258 15.56 6.86 -9.93
N GLU A 259 16.20 5.78 -10.34
CA GLU A 259 15.55 4.62 -10.94
C GLU A 259 14.57 3.96 -9.95
N LEU A 260 14.98 3.70 -8.70
CA LEU A 260 14.14 3.10 -7.66
C LEU A 260 12.83 3.88 -7.41
N ARG A 261 12.82 5.20 -7.60
CA ARG A 261 11.61 6.02 -7.44
C ARG A 261 10.52 5.73 -8.48
N GLN A 262 10.86 5.04 -9.57
CA GLN A 262 9.89 4.61 -10.58
C GLN A 262 9.09 3.37 -10.12
N TYR A 263 9.61 2.64 -9.13
CA TYR A 263 8.98 1.46 -8.55
C TYR A 263 8.22 1.81 -7.28
N ARG A 264 7.22 1.00 -6.94
CA ARG A 264 6.40 1.15 -5.74
C ARG A 264 6.35 -0.16 -4.96
N THR A 265 6.09 -0.06 -3.67
CA THR A 265 5.90 -1.18 -2.74
C THR A 265 4.44 -1.65 -2.67
N GLU A 266 3.68 -1.50 -3.77
CA GLU A 266 2.25 -1.81 -3.81
C GLU A 266 1.91 -2.65 -5.03
#